data_24be7380483ed45e1589869c41002506
#
_entry.id   24be7380483ed45e1589869c41002506
#
_cell.length_a   1.000
_cell.length_b   1.000
_cell.length_c   1.000
_cell.angle_alpha   90.00
_cell.angle_beta   90.00
_cell.angle_gamma   90.00
#
_symmetry.space_group_name_H-M   'P 1'
#
loop_
_entity.id
_entity.type
_entity.pdbx_description
1 polymer ?
#
loop_
_entity_poly.entity_id
_entity_poly.type
_entity_poly.pdbx_seq_one_letter_code
_entity_poly.pdbx_strand_id
1 'polypeptide(L)'
;MLGQMQSQPLLISSLITHAERHHATGEIVSRRVEGDIHRTTWGQIAKRSRQVANALDSLHLAFGDRVATLAWNGYRHLELYFGVSGTGRVLHTLNPRLHPEQL
;
A
#
# COMPACT_ATOMS: atom_id res chain seq x y z
N MET A 1 1.90 13.76 33.87
CA MET A 1 1.38 12.43 33.51
C MET A 1 0.71 12.49 32.15
N LEU A 2 1.09 11.60 31.26
CA LEU A 2 0.59 11.62 29.88
C LEU A 2 -0.81 10.98 29.74
N GLY A 3 -1.45 10.62 30.85
CA GLY A 3 -2.71 9.91 30.83
C GLY A 3 -2.54 8.49 30.28
N GLN A 4 -3.61 7.92 29.71
CA GLN A 4 -3.63 6.57 29.16
C GLN A 4 -3.55 6.57 27.62
N MET A 5 -3.15 7.68 27.02
CA MET A 5 -2.97 7.79 25.59
C MET A 5 -1.62 7.21 25.19
N GLN A 6 -1.60 6.47 24.10
CA GLN A 6 -0.33 5.98 23.56
C GLN A 6 0.50 7.14 23.01
N SER A 7 1.83 7.04 23.13
CA SER A 7 2.76 8.03 22.61
C SER A 7 3.19 7.74 21.16
N GLN A 8 2.90 6.54 20.66
CA GLN A 8 3.29 6.12 19.31
C GLN A 8 2.42 6.81 18.27
N PRO A 9 3.00 7.39 17.20
CA PRO A 9 2.22 8.00 16.14
C PRO A 9 1.41 6.96 15.36
N LEU A 10 0.25 7.38 14.86
CA LEU A 10 -0.63 6.53 14.03
C LEU A 10 -0.19 6.64 12.57
N LEU A 11 0.75 5.81 12.18
CA LEU A 11 1.31 5.79 10.83
C LEU A 11 0.90 4.52 10.07
N ILE A 12 0.55 4.68 8.81
CA ILE A 12 0.24 3.54 7.92
C ILE A 12 1.43 2.58 7.83
N SER A 13 2.65 3.12 7.79
CA SER A 13 3.86 2.31 7.73
C SER A 13 4.03 1.35 8.91
N SER A 14 3.46 1.68 10.07
CA SER A 14 3.52 0.80 11.24
C SER A 14 2.72 -0.49 11.04
N LEU A 15 1.66 -0.45 10.24
CA LEU A 15 0.83 -1.62 9.96
C LEU A 15 1.57 -2.66 9.15
N ILE A 16 2.22 -2.27 8.07
CA ILE A 16 2.98 -3.21 7.23
C ILE A 16 4.22 -3.72 7.96
N THR A 17 4.86 -2.87 8.78
CA THR A 17 5.99 -3.29 9.59
C THR A 17 5.57 -4.35 10.62
N HIS A 18 4.43 -4.16 11.27
CA HIS A 18 3.87 -5.14 12.20
C HIS A 18 3.56 -6.46 11.48
N ALA A 19 2.91 -6.40 10.33
CA ALA A 19 2.56 -7.59 9.56
C ALA A 19 3.83 -8.36 9.13
N GLU A 20 4.86 -7.66 8.69
CA GLU A 20 6.13 -8.29 8.31
C GLU A 20 6.82 -8.98 9.50
N ARG A 21 6.83 -8.32 10.67
CA ARG A 21 7.51 -8.86 11.86
C ARG A 21 6.81 -10.05 12.49
N HIS A 22 5.49 -10.01 12.54
CA HIS A 22 4.71 -10.97 13.32
C HIS A 22 3.87 -11.93 12.49
N HIS A 23 3.65 -11.63 11.21
CA HIS A 23 2.77 -12.39 10.32
C HIS A 23 3.37 -12.58 8.92
N ALA A 24 4.70 -12.64 8.82
CA ALA A 24 5.41 -12.69 7.53
C ALA A 24 4.90 -13.83 6.62
N THR A 25 4.52 -14.97 7.20
CA THR A 25 4.02 -16.13 6.44
C THR A 25 2.52 -16.15 6.26
N GLY A 26 1.80 -15.14 6.81
CA GLY A 26 0.36 -14.99 6.62
C GLY A 26 0.02 -14.83 5.15
N GLU A 27 -0.96 -15.60 4.68
CA GLU A 27 -1.29 -15.66 3.27
C GLU A 27 -2.23 -14.54 2.85
N ILE A 28 -1.98 -13.98 1.66
CA ILE A 28 -2.84 -13.01 0.99
C ILE A 28 -3.27 -13.61 -0.33
N VAL A 29 -4.58 -13.74 -0.52
CA VAL A 29 -5.17 -14.38 -1.68
C VAL A 29 -5.95 -13.33 -2.47
N SER A 30 -5.68 -13.22 -3.76
CA SER A 30 -6.39 -12.30 -4.64
C SER A 30 -6.78 -12.99 -5.94
N ARG A 31 -7.96 -12.65 -6.43
CA ARG A 31 -8.31 -12.96 -7.83
C ARG A 31 -7.72 -11.85 -8.70
N ARG A 32 -6.89 -12.23 -9.65
CA ARG A 32 -6.30 -11.26 -10.58
C ARG A 32 -7.26 -10.92 -11.72
N VAL A 33 -7.02 -9.78 -12.35
CA VAL A 33 -7.78 -9.38 -13.55
C VAL A 33 -7.58 -10.38 -14.69
N GLU A 34 -6.48 -11.12 -14.67
CA GLU A 34 -6.19 -12.22 -15.61
C GLU A 34 -7.11 -13.44 -15.39
N GLY A 35 -7.89 -13.44 -14.31
CA GLY A 35 -8.89 -14.49 -14.03
C GLY A 35 -8.42 -15.60 -13.10
N ASP A 36 -7.15 -15.68 -12.79
CA ASP A 36 -6.60 -16.70 -11.90
C ASP A 36 -6.52 -16.21 -10.44
N ILE A 37 -6.16 -17.12 -9.55
CA ILE A 37 -5.95 -16.84 -8.14
C ILE A 37 -4.45 -16.66 -7.89
N HIS A 38 -4.09 -15.53 -7.28
CA HIS A 38 -2.72 -15.24 -6.88
C HIS A 38 -2.60 -15.38 -5.36
N ARG A 39 -1.56 -16.06 -4.91
CA ARG A 39 -1.25 -16.25 -3.48
C ARG A 39 0.12 -15.67 -3.18
N THR A 40 0.18 -14.89 -2.13
CA THR A 40 1.42 -14.29 -1.64
C THR A 40 1.38 -14.21 -0.12
N THR A 41 2.38 -13.60 0.50
CA THR A 41 2.48 -13.46 1.95
C THR A 41 2.71 -12.02 2.35
N TRP A 42 2.47 -11.70 3.63
CA TRP A 42 2.76 -10.37 4.16
C TRP A 42 4.24 -10.00 4.02
N GLY A 43 5.15 -10.96 4.19
CA GLY A 43 6.58 -10.71 3.97
C GLY A 43 6.89 -10.29 2.54
N GLN A 44 6.26 -10.94 1.56
CA GLN A 44 6.41 -10.59 0.15
C GLN A 44 5.80 -9.22 -0.17
N ILE A 45 4.61 -8.92 0.34
CA ILE A 45 3.97 -7.63 0.14
C ILE A 45 4.81 -6.51 0.75
N ALA A 46 5.37 -6.69 1.94
CA ALA A 46 6.26 -5.71 2.56
C ALA A 46 7.49 -5.43 1.70
N LYS A 47 8.12 -6.47 1.17
CA LYS A 47 9.27 -6.33 0.26
C LYS A 47 8.89 -5.56 -1.00
N ARG A 48 7.78 -5.94 -1.63
CA ARG A 48 7.32 -5.30 -2.87
C ARG A 48 6.88 -3.85 -2.63
N SER A 49 6.31 -3.54 -1.47
CA SER A 49 5.95 -2.18 -1.09
C SER A 49 7.20 -1.28 -1.01
N ARG A 50 8.30 -1.80 -0.48
CA ARG A 50 9.58 -1.08 -0.48
C ARG A 50 10.14 -0.87 -1.89
N GLN A 51 9.95 -1.84 -2.78
CA GLN A 51 10.33 -1.71 -4.19
C GLN A 51 9.51 -0.63 -4.90
N VAL A 52 8.20 -0.55 -4.61
CA VAL A 52 7.34 0.53 -5.08
C VAL A 52 7.86 1.89 -4.59
N ALA A 53 8.18 1.99 -3.30
CA ALA A 53 8.72 3.22 -2.73
C ALA A 53 10.02 3.65 -3.44
N ASN A 54 10.93 2.72 -3.70
CA ASN A 54 12.16 3.00 -4.42
C ASN A 54 11.90 3.46 -5.86
N ALA A 55 10.93 2.86 -6.54
CA ALA A 55 10.54 3.29 -7.88
C ALA A 55 9.96 4.71 -7.88
N LEU A 56 9.15 5.04 -6.89
CA LEU A 56 8.58 6.38 -6.73
C LEU A 56 9.67 7.43 -6.40
N ASP A 57 10.69 7.05 -5.64
CA ASP A 57 11.80 7.94 -5.33
C ASP A 57 12.53 8.40 -6.60
N SER A 58 12.60 7.56 -7.64
CA SER A 58 13.21 7.91 -8.91
C SER A 58 12.44 8.99 -9.69
N LEU A 59 11.18 9.24 -9.33
CA LEU A 59 10.36 10.27 -9.95
C LEU A 59 10.52 11.65 -9.29
N HIS A 60 11.34 11.76 -8.25
CA HIS A 60 11.63 13.02 -7.55
C HIS A 60 10.37 13.73 -7.03
N LEU A 61 9.42 12.96 -6.49
CA LEU A 61 8.20 13.50 -5.91
C LEU A 61 8.48 14.21 -4.59
N ALA A 62 7.82 15.34 -4.37
CA ALA A 62 7.90 16.07 -3.11
C ALA A 62 7.04 15.38 -2.04
N PHE A 63 7.35 15.67 -0.77
CA PHE A 63 6.53 15.22 0.35
C PHE A 63 5.09 15.74 0.17
N GLY A 64 4.14 14.84 0.34
CA GLY A 64 2.71 15.16 0.19
C GLY A 64 2.18 15.14 -1.24
N ASP A 65 3.03 14.88 -2.24
CA ASP A 65 2.56 14.72 -3.61
C ASP A 65 1.57 13.56 -3.72
N ARG A 66 0.57 13.75 -4.58
CA ARG A 66 -0.47 12.76 -4.81
C ARG A 66 -0.03 11.77 -5.89
N VAL A 67 -0.24 10.49 -5.60
CA VAL A 67 -0.03 9.39 -6.56
C VAL A 67 -1.38 8.74 -6.78
N ALA A 68 -1.93 8.90 -7.97
CA ALA A 68 -3.22 8.32 -8.32
C ALA A 68 -3.05 6.87 -8.76
N THR A 69 -4.00 6.03 -8.37
CA THR A 69 -4.07 4.63 -8.81
C THR A 69 -5.42 4.37 -9.46
N LEU A 70 -5.39 3.69 -10.59
CA LEU A 70 -6.58 3.17 -11.26
C LEU A 70 -6.43 1.66 -11.30
N ALA A 71 -6.98 0.98 -10.30
CA ALA A 71 -6.76 -0.45 -10.12
C ALA A 71 -7.93 -1.11 -9.40
N TRP A 72 -8.14 -2.39 -9.72
CA TRP A 72 -9.03 -3.25 -8.94
C TRP A 72 -8.34 -3.68 -7.64
N ASN A 73 -9.14 -4.08 -6.66
CA ASN A 73 -8.62 -4.59 -5.39
C ASN A 73 -7.90 -5.92 -5.60
N GLY A 74 -6.62 -5.94 -5.23
CA GLY A 74 -5.78 -7.11 -5.35
C GLY A 74 -4.42 -6.85 -4.71
N TYR A 75 -3.52 -7.80 -4.79
CA TYR A 75 -2.20 -7.69 -4.16
C TYR A 75 -1.38 -6.52 -4.73
N ARG A 76 -1.54 -6.21 -6.01
CA ARG A 76 -0.84 -5.07 -6.65
C ARG A 76 -1.30 -3.75 -6.05
N HIS A 77 -2.59 -3.59 -5.81
CA HIS A 77 -3.13 -2.38 -5.20
C HIS A 77 -2.75 -2.30 -3.71
N LEU A 78 -2.73 -3.45 -3.02
CA LEU A 78 -2.32 -3.53 -1.62
C LEU A 78 -0.87 -3.05 -1.42
N GLU A 79 0.05 -3.48 -2.27
CA GLU A 79 1.44 -3.02 -2.18
C GLU A 79 1.59 -1.52 -2.49
N LEU A 80 0.72 -0.96 -3.34
CA LEU A 80 0.67 0.48 -3.59
C LEU A 80 0.17 1.26 -2.38
N TYR A 81 -0.81 0.74 -1.64
CA TYR A 81 -1.27 1.39 -0.41
C TYR A 81 -0.10 1.67 0.53
N PHE A 82 0.75 0.70 0.76
CA PHE A 82 1.86 0.85 1.68
C PHE A 82 3.06 1.55 1.05
N GLY A 83 3.35 1.27 -0.21
CA GLY A 83 4.48 1.90 -0.91
C GLY A 83 4.30 3.39 -1.12
N VAL A 84 3.08 3.84 -1.36
CA VAL A 84 2.77 5.27 -1.52
C VAL A 84 2.57 5.95 -0.17
N SER A 85 1.57 5.50 0.61
CA SER A 85 1.20 6.15 1.87
C SER A 85 2.26 6.01 2.95
N GLY A 86 3.04 4.94 2.92
CA GLY A 86 4.09 4.69 3.90
C GLY A 86 5.35 5.53 3.69
N THR A 87 5.42 6.33 2.64
CA THR A 87 6.63 7.06 2.25
C THR A 87 6.39 8.56 2.05
N GLY A 88 5.42 9.11 2.77
CA GLY A 88 5.18 10.56 2.78
C GLY A 88 4.46 11.10 1.55
N ARG A 89 3.79 10.23 0.81
CA ARG A 89 2.99 10.58 -0.37
C ARG A 89 1.52 10.33 -0.09
N VAL A 90 0.65 10.94 -0.87
CA VAL A 90 -0.79 10.79 -0.72
C VAL A 90 -1.30 9.83 -1.79
N LEU A 91 -1.89 8.71 -1.36
CA LEU A 91 -2.51 7.78 -2.28
C LEU A 91 -3.90 8.29 -2.67
N HIS A 92 -4.11 8.49 -3.97
CA HIS A 92 -5.41 8.88 -4.52
C HIS A 92 -5.98 7.72 -5.32
N THR A 93 -6.90 6.99 -4.75
CA THR A 93 -7.53 5.84 -5.41
C THR A 93 -8.68 6.32 -6.30
N LEU A 94 -8.58 6.05 -7.59
CA LEU A 94 -9.65 6.32 -8.55
C LEU A 94 -10.57 5.10 -8.62
N ASN A 95 -11.87 5.35 -8.65
CA ASN A 95 -12.84 4.27 -8.76
C ASN A 95 -12.88 3.77 -10.21
N PRO A 96 -12.45 2.52 -10.50
CA PRO A 96 -12.41 2.00 -11.87
C PRO A 96 -13.78 1.76 -12.48
N ARG A 97 -14.85 1.88 -11.70
CA ARG A 97 -16.24 1.74 -12.17
C ARG A 97 -16.86 3.05 -12.64
N LEU A 98 -16.14 4.16 -12.51
CA LEU A 98 -16.62 5.44 -12.99
C LEU A 98 -16.60 5.48 -14.53
N HIS A 99 -17.49 6.30 -15.09
CA HIS A 99 -17.46 6.59 -16.53
C HIS A 99 -16.12 7.25 -16.88
N PRO A 100 -15.53 6.95 -18.08
CA PRO A 100 -14.24 7.54 -18.46
C PRO A 100 -14.16 9.05 -18.36
N GLU A 101 -15.28 9.76 -18.59
CA GLU A 101 -15.32 11.22 -18.47
C GLU A 101 -15.19 11.72 -17.03
N GLN A 102 -15.37 10.85 -16.03
CA GLN A 102 -15.25 11.18 -14.61
C GLN A 102 -13.86 10.87 -14.05
N LEU A 103 -13.04 10.17 -14.81
CA LEU A 103 -11.67 9.84 -14.46
C LEU A 103 -10.72 10.90 -15.02
#